data_972d67b03be27fa1076fb797fab19489
#
_entry.id   972d67b03be27fa1076fb797fab19489
#
_cell.length_a   1.000
_cell.length_b   1.000
_cell.length_c   1.000
_cell.angle_alpha   90.00
_cell.angle_beta   90.00
_cell.angle_gamma   90.00
#
_symmetry.space_group_name_H-M   'P 1'
#
loop_
_entity.id
_entity.type
_entity.pdbx_description
1 polymer ?
#
loop_
_entity_poly.entity_id
_entity_poly.type
_entity_poly.pdbx_seq_one_letter_code
_entity_poly.pdbx_strand_id
1 'polypeptide(L)'
;KWYNIVRTIEEKCKLIAQLDTKTVYSFMESVISIDKYVRVAKEYGYTHLAMMDIDNLYGTFDFLEVTKKYGLHPLLGLEMNVHVDAQEVNLRFLALSSVGYQQLMKLSTAKMQGEKNWSVLSQYLEDIAVIVPYFEELKSLNLGCNYYIGVYPDTQASEFHHPIIPLYRVNAFESKDREILQVLTAIKENLPLREVP
;
A
#
# COMPACT_ATOMS: atom_id res chain seq x y z
N LYS A 1 -0.94 -34.77 5.62
CA LYS A 1 -2.09 -34.32 4.74
C LYS A 1 -2.04 -32.81 4.47
N TRP A 2 -1.82 -31.96 5.49
CA TRP A 2 -1.73 -30.49 5.31
C TRP A 2 -0.53 -30.06 4.45
N TYR A 3 0.64 -30.69 4.63
CA TYR A 3 1.84 -30.40 3.85
C TYR A 3 1.64 -30.63 2.34
N ASN A 4 0.90 -31.68 1.96
CA ASN A 4 0.61 -31.96 0.55
C ASN A 4 -0.44 -31.00 -0.04
N ILE A 5 -1.36 -30.48 0.79
CA ILE A 5 -2.33 -29.47 0.36
C ILE A 5 -1.63 -28.14 0.11
N VAL A 6 -0.74 -27.71 1.01
CA VAL A 6 0.05 -26.49 0.85
C VAL A 6 0.93 -26.58 -0.38
N ARG A 7 1.64 -27.70 -0.61
CA ARG A 7 2.46 -27.92 -1.79
C ARG A 7 1.64 -27.92 -3.09
N THR A 8 0.43 -28.48 -3.08
CA THR A 8 -0.48 -28.51 -4.25
C THR A 8 -1.04 -27.10 -4.54
N ILE A 9 -1.21 -26.24 -3.51
CA ILE A 9 -1.61 -24.84 -3.66
C ILE A 9 -0.43 -24.03 -4.20
N GLU A 10 0.79 -24.24 -3.70
CA GLU A 10 2.02 -23.61 -4.20
C GLU A 10 2.31 -23.95 -5.68
N GLU A 11 2.03 -25.17 -6.11
CA GLU A 11 2.21 -25.58 -7.52
C GLU A 11 1.13 -25.01 -8.46
N LYS A 12 -0.07 -24.66 -7.96
CA LYS A 12 -1.20 -24.15 -8.76
C LYS A 12 -1.32 -22.62 -8.78
N CYS A 13 -0.81 -21.93 -7.81
CA CYS A 13 -0.85 -20.47 -7.74
C CYS A 13 0.57 -19.87 -7.76
N LYS A 14 1.12 -19.69 -8.96
CA LYS A 14 2.38 -18.92 -9.17
C LYS A 14 2.18 -17.40 -9.04
N LEU A 15 1.13 -16.95 -8.38
CA LEU A 15 0.82 -15.53 -8.24
C LEU A 15 1.31 -15.07 -6.87
N ILE A 16 2.47 -14.41 -6.86
CA ILE A 16 3.02 -13.78 -5.65
C ILE A 16 2.96 -12.28 -5.85
N ALA A 17 2.19 -11.59 -5.00
CA ALA A 17 1.97 -10.17 -5.08
C ALA A 17 2.53 -9.44 -3.85
N GLN A 18 3.20 -8.32 -4.07
CA GLN A 18 3.55 -7.34 -3.03
C GLN A 18 2.61 -6.16 -3.15
N LEU A 19 1.88 -5.81 -2.07
CA LEU A 19 0.77 -4.87 -2.12
C LEU A 19 1.02 -3.54 -1.39
N ASP A 20 2.01 -3.45 -0.50
CA ASP A 20 2.25 -2.24 0.32
C ASP A 20 3.72 -1.81 0.25
N THR A 21 4.14 -1.31 -0.91
CA THR A 21 5.48 -0.74 -1.10
C THR A 21 5.42 0.75 -1.33
N LYS A 22 6.20 1.48 -0.55
CA LYS A 22 6.46 2.91 -0.72
C LYS A 22 7.73 3.10 -1.53
N THR A 23 7.71 4.04 -2.46
CA THR A 23 8.89 4.44 -3.24
C THR A 23 9.43 5.79 -2.77
N VAL A 24 10.52 6.25 -3.37
CA VAL A 24 11.09 7.59 -3.13
C VAL A 24 10.11 8.74 -3.37
N TYR A 25 8.99 8.47 -4.05
CA TYR A 25 7.91 9.44 -4.24
C TYR A 25 7.02 9.62 -3.00
N SER A 26 7.10 8.71 -2.02
CA SER A 26 6.58 8.92 -0.66
C SER A 26 7.63 9.69 0.14
N PHE A 27 7.58 11.02 0.04
CA PHE A 27 8.59 11.92 0.58
C PHE A 27 8.82 11.70 2.08
N MET A 28 10.07 11.51 2.48
CA MET A 28 10.52 11.18 3.84
C MET A 28 9.98 9.87 4.44
N GLU A 29 9.30 9.03 3.65
CA GLU A 29 8.71 7.76 4.10
C GLU A 29 9.40 6.54 3.51
N SER A 30 10.14 6.71 2.41
CA SER A 30 10.86 5.63 1.75
C SER A 30 12.12 6.13 1.05
N VAL A 31 13.11 5.25 0.95
CA VAL A 31 14.36 5.46 0.22
C VAL A 31 14.48 4.50 -0.98
N ILE A 32 13.41 3.78 -1.30
CA ILE A 32 13.42 2.75 -2.33
C ILE A 32 13.17 3.37 -3.70
N SER A 33 14.17 3.30 -4.59
CA SER A 33 13.95 3.62 -6.00
C SER A 33 13.12 2.54 -6.69
N ILE A 34 12.34 2.93 -7.68
CA ILE A 34 11.48 2.01 -8.45
C ILE A 34 12.30 0.89 -9.11
N ASP A 35 13.46 1.20 -9.72
CA ASP A 35 14.31 0.18 -10.34
C ASP A 35 14.82 -0.85 -9.32
N LYS A 36 15.30 -0.41 -8.14
CA LYS A 36 15.74 -1.31 -7.07
C LYS A 36 14.58 -2.19 -6.59
N TYR A 37 13.38 -1.61 -6.41
CA TYR A 37 12.19 -2.35 -5.99
C TYR A 37 11.84 -3.48 -6.96
N VAL A 38 11.68 -3.13 -8.23
CA VAL A 38 11.25 -4.09 -9.27
C VAL A 38 12.30 -5.19 -9.48
N ARG A 39 13.58 -4.83 -9.49
CA ARG A 39 14.69 -5.79 -9.64
C ARG A 39 14.74 -6.77 -8.47
N VAL A 40 14.71 -6.27 -7.24
CA VAL A 40 14.74 -7.13 -6.03
C VAL A 40 13.51 -8.04 -5.98
N ALA A 41 12.34 -7.52 -6.25
CA ALA A 41 11.12 -8.32 -6.27
C ALA A 41 11.18 -9.43 -7.35
N LYS A 42 11.76 -9.15 -8.52
CA LYS A 42 11.97 -10.15 -9.56
C LYS A 42 12.90 -11.28 -9.09
N GLU A 43 13.99 -10.94 -8.40
CA GLU A 43 14.94 -11.90 -7.83
C GLU A 43 14.27 -12.82 -6.78
N TYR A 44 13.32 -12.28 -6.02
CA TYR A 44 12.52 -13.05 -5.04
C TYR A 44 11.31 -13.78 -5.64
N GLY A 45 11.11 -13.74 -6.96
CA GLY A 45 10.08 -14.50 -7.66
C GLY A 45 8.68 -13.89 -7.60
N TYR A 46 8.56 -12.61 -7.22
CA TYR A 46 7.27 -11.90 -7.32
C TYR A 46 6.82 -11.79 -8.77
N THR A 47 5.51 -11.85 -8.97
CA THR A 47 4.88 -11.73 -10.29
C THR A 47 4.07 -10.45 -10.44
N HIS A 48 3.52 -9.94 -9.33
CA HIS A 48 2.70 -8.74 -9.26
C HIS A 48 3.26 -7.80 -8.20
N LEU A 49 3.39 -6.54 -8.55
CA LEU A 49 3.93 -5.51 -7.66
C LEU A 49 2.98 -4.32 -7.59
N ALA A 50 2.60 -3.92 -6.39
CA ALA A 50 1.91 -2.66 -6.19
C ALA A 50 2.90 -1.54 -5.82
N MET A 51 2.70 -0.38 -6.42
CA MET A 51 3.23 0.89 -5.94
C MET A 51 2.12 1.56 -5.14
N MET A 52 2.39 1.84 -3.86
CA MET A 52 1.39 2.32 -2.89
C MET A 52 1.94 3.58 -2.20
N ASP A 53 2.25 4.61 -2.99
CA ASP A 53 2.79 5.85 -2.49
C ASP A 53 1.74 6.71 -1.77
N ILE A 54 2.20 7.59 -0.89
CA ILE A 54 1.34 8.39 -0.02
C ILE A 54 0.87 9.64 -0.76
N ASP A 55 -0.44 9.82 -0.83
CA ASP A 55 -1.16 10.98 -1.36
C ASP A 55 -0.87 11.33 -2.83
N ASN A 56 -0.01 10.58 -3.54
CA ASN A 56 0.41 10.92 -4.91
C ASN A 56 0.62 9.70 -5.81
N LEU A 57 0.69 9.95 -7.12
CA LEU A 57 0.90 8.96 -8.18
C LEU A 57 2.11 9.33 -9.07
N TYR A 58 3.06 10.11 -8.56
CA TYR A 58 4.14 10.68 -9.36
C TYR A 58 5.04 9.63 -10.02
N GLY A 59 5.28 8.51 -9.33
CA GLY A 59 6.10 7.41 -9.84
C GLY A 59 5.43 6.48 -10.85
N THR A 60 4.14 6.70 -11.19
CA THR A 60 3.37 5.74 -11.98
C THR A 60 4.01 5.42 -13.33
N PHE A 61 4.45 6.43 -14.07
CA PHE A 61 5.02 6.22 -15.40
C PHE A 61 6.30 5.40 -15.35
N ASP A 62 7.23 5.78 -14.47
CA ASP A 62 8.49 5.07 -14.26
C ASP A 62 8.24 3.62 -13.80
N PHE A 63 7.26 3.43 -12.91
CA PHE A 63 6.91 2.11 -12.42
C PHE A 63 6.36 1.19 -13.51
N LEU A 64 5.49 1.71 -14.38
CA LEU A 64 4.96 0.95 -15.52
C LEU A 64 6.07 0.58 -16.51
N GLU A 65 7.00 1.49 -16.80
CA GLU A 65 8.11 1.24 -17.70
C GLU A 65 9.06 0.18 -17.14
N VAL A 66 9.46 0.32 -15.88
CA VAL A 66 10.40 -0.61 -15.24
C VAL A 66 9.77 -1.99 -15.04
N THR A 67 8.53 -2.09 -14.59
CA THR A 67 7.84 -3.39 -14.44
C THR A 67 7.70 -4.11 -15.78
N LYS A 68 7.39 -3.38 -16.86
CA LYS A 68 7.36 -3.93 -18.22
C LYS A 68 8.72 -4.48 -18.65
N LYS A 69 9.81 -3.74 -18.39
CA LYS A 69 11.19 -4.16 -18.69
C LYS A 69 11.56 -5.49 -18.02
N TYR A 70 11.11 -5.71 -16.77
CA TYR A 70 11.39 -6.93 -16.01
C TYR A 70 10.32 -8.03 -16.17
N GLY A 71 9.26 -7.79 -16.95
CA GLY A 71 8.18 -8.75 -17.20
C GLY A 71 7.35 -9.05 -15.95
N LEU A 72 7.09 -8.02 -15.12
CA LEU A 72 6.23 -8.08 -13.94
C LEU A 72 4.92 -7.33 -14.19
N HIS A 73 3.87 -7.71 -13.46
CA HIS A 73 2.57 -7.07 -13.57
C HIS A 73 2.46 -5.92 -12.55
N PRO A 74 2.33 -4.66 -13.02
CA PRO A 74 2.14 -3.52 -12.13
C PRO A 74 0.72 -3.45 -11.59
N LEU A 75 0.60 -3.13 -10.33
CA LEU A 75 -0.64 -2.77 -9.65
C LEU A 75 -0.49 -1.33 -9.14
N LEU A 76 -1.41 -0.46 -9.53
CA LEU A 76 -1.35 0.96 -9.16
C LEU A 76 -2.22 1.21 -7.95
N GLY A 77 -1.65 1.79 -6.93
CA GLY A 77 -2.32 2.08 -5.68
C GLY A 77 -1.97 3.46 -5.13
N LEU A 78 -2.69 3.84 -4.09
CA LEU A 78 -2.57 5.12 -3.39
C LEU A 78 -2.87 4.91 -1.91
N GLU A 79 -1.99 5.33 -1.03
CA GLU A 79 -2.26 5.40 0.40
C GLU A 79 -2.70 6.82 0.77
N MET A 80 -3.76 6.95 1.57
CA MET A 80 -4.24 8.23 2.04
C MET A 80 -4.78 8.14 3.47
N ASN A 81 -4.57 9.18 4.26
CA ASN A 81 -5.34 9.42 5.47
C ASN A 81 -6.62 10.17 5.11
N VAL A 82 -7.75 9.66 5.54
CA VAL A 82 -9.09 10.22 5.32
C VAL A 82 -9.84 10.39 6.64
N HIS A 83 -10.78 11.33 6.69
CA HIS A 83 -11.66 11.49 7.84
C HIS A 83 -12.98 10.75 7.58
N VAL A 84 -13.23 9.73 8.38
CA VAL A 84 -14.50 9.00 8.43
C VAL A 84 -15.20 9.43 9.72
N ASP A 85 -16.26 10.20 9.61
CA ASP A 85 -16.91 10.87 10.76
C ASP A 85 -15.88 11.70 11.56
N ALA A 86 -15.67 11.38 12.83
CA ALA A 86 -14.71 12.06 13.71
C ALA A 86 -13.33 11.38 13.78
N GLN A 87 -13.08 10.34 13.00
CA GLN A 87 -11.89 9.52 13.06
C GLN A 87 -11.02 9.69 11.81
N GLU A 88 -9.71 9.83 11.99
CA GLU A 88 -8.75 9.74 10.88
C GLU A 88 -8.39 8.27 10.65
N VAL A 89 -8.57 7.80 9.41
CA VAL A 89 -8.33 6.42 9.00
C VAL A 89 -7.35 6.39 7.84
N ASN A 90 -6.33 5.56 7.95
CA ASN A 90 -5.38 5.31 6.86
C ASN A 90 -5.94 4.25 5.92
N LEU A 91 -6.19 4.61 4.67
CA LEU A 91 -6.75 3.72 3.65
C LEU A 91 -5.75 3.49 2.51
N ARG A 92 -5.88 2.33 1.88
CA ARG A 92 -5.20 1.99 0.64
C ARG A 92 -6.22 1.75 -0.46
N PHE A 93 -5.98 2.37 -1.59
CA PHE A 93 -6.80 2.28 -2.78
C PHE A 93 -6.00 1.58 -3.86
N LEU A 94 -6.50 0.49 -4.42
CA LEU A 94 -5.85 -0.27 -5.47
C LEU A 94 -6.74 -0.26 -6.71
N ALA A 95 -6.21 0.22 -7.84
CA ALA A 95 -6.93 0.20 -9.10
C ALA A 95 -7.05 -1.23 -9.66
N LEU A 96 -8.27 -1.62 -10.03
CA LEU A 96 -8.57 -2.92 -10.63
C LEU A 96 -8.61 -2.86 -12.16
N SER A 97 -8.68 -1.65 -12.73
CA SER A 97 -8.73 -1.39 -14.16
C SER A 97 -8.19 0.00 -14.51
N SER A 98 -8.21 0.35 -15.79
CA SER A 98 -7.93 1.72 -16.26
C SER A 98 -8.94 2.75 -15.73
N VAL A 99 -10.20 2.36 -15.50
CA VAL A 99 -11.21 3.20 -14.85
C VAL A 99 -10.79 3.45 -13.40
N GLY A 100 -10.44 2.41 -12.66
CA GLY A 100 -9.91 2.55 -11.30
C GLY A 100 -8.69 3.46 -11.22
N TYR A 101 -7.76 3.39 -12.18
CA TYR A 101 -6.64 4.32 -12.23
C TYR A 101 -7.08 5.80 -12.41
N GLN A 102 -8.09 6.05 -13.23
CA GLN A 102 -8.66 7.40 -13.35
C GLN A 102 -9.28 7.86 -12.01
N GLN A 103 -9.88 6.97 -11.25
CA GLN A 103 -10.39 7.30 -9.92
C GLN A 103 -9.26 7.58 -8.93
N LEU A 104 -8.14 6.82 -8.96
CA LEU A 104 -6.95 7.16 -8.17
C LEU A 104 -6.43 8.56 -8.45
N MET A 105 -6.40 8.98 -9.73
CA MET A 105 -6.01 10.34 -10.09
C MET A 105 -6.94 11.39 -9.49
N LYS A 106 -8.26 11.15 -9.48
CA LYS A 106 -9.24 12.04 -8.86
C LYS A 106 -9.07 12.10 -7.34
N LEU A 107 -8.87 10.94 -6.68
CA LEU A 107 -8.58 10.87 -5.24
C LEU A 107 -7.33 11.67 -4.88
N SER A 108 -6.22 11.45 -5.59
CA SER A 108 -4.98 12.19 -5.37
C SER A 108 -5.17 13.70 -5.61
N THR A 109 -5.90 14.10 -6.66
CA THR A 109 -6.19 15.50 -6.94
C THR A 109 -7.03 16.14 -5.83
N ALA A 110 -8.10 15.47 -5.38
CA ALA A 110 -8.96 15.96 -4.30
C ALA A 110 -8.14 16.15 -3.01
N LYS A 111 -7.28 15.17 -2.69
CA LYS A 111 -6.37 15.25 -1.54
C LYS A 111 -5.42 16.45 -1.63
N MET A 112 -4.81 16.68 -2.79
CA MET A 112 -3.92 17.82 -3.03
C MET A 112 -4.65 19.17 -2.91
N GLN A 113 -5.96 19.19 -3.15
CA GLN A 113 -6.84 20.35 -2.92
C GLN A 113 -7.28 20.50 -1.46
N GLY A 114 -6.82 19.63 -0.56
CA GLY A 114 -7.12 19.68 0.87
C GLY A 114 -8.34 18.87 1.30
N GLU A 115 -8.99 18.12 0.37
CA GLU A 115 -10.11 17.27 0.74
C GLU A 115 -9.63 16.04 1.53
N LYS A 116 -10.30 15.78 2.65
CA LYS A 116 -10.01 14.64 3.52
C LYS A 116 -11.27 13.84 3.91
N ASN A 117 -12.46 14.39 3.65
CA ASN A 117 -13.70 13.81 4.09
C ASN A 117 -14.09 12.59 3.25
N TRP A 118 -14.30 11.47 3.92
CA TRP A 118 -14.70 10.23 3.26
C TRP A 118 -15.99 10.36 2.46
N SER A 119 -16.98 11.11 2.97
CA SER A 119 -18.24 11.35 2.27
C SER A 119 -18.09 11.99 0.87
N VAL A 120 -17.00 12.73 0.65
CA VAL A 120 -16.66 13.30 -0.65
C VAL A 120 -15.80 12.35 -1.46
N LEU A 121 -14.78 11.75 -0.83
CA LEU A 121 -13.82 10.89 -1.52
C LEU A 121 -14.43 9.56 -1.97
N SER A 122 -15.43 9.04 -1.26
CA SER A 122 -16.11 7.76 -1.57
C SER A 122 -16.87 7.75 -2.91
N GLN A 123 -17.08 8.89 -3.55
CA GLN A 123 -17.63 8.95 -4.93
C GLN A 123 -16.64 8.45 -6.00
N TYR A 124 -15.35 8.30 -5.68
CA TYR A 124 -14.29 7.91 -6.61
C TYR A 124 -13.84 6.47 -6.40
N LEU A 125 -14.77 5.53 -6.18
CA LEU A 125 -14.46 4.13 -5.87
C LEU A 125 -14.77 3.14 -6.99
N GLU A 126 -15.16 3.61 -8.17
CA GLU A 126 -15.42 2.73 -9.30
C GLU A 126 -14.14 1.97 -9.69
N ASP A 127 -14.21 0.64 -9.75
CA ASP A 127 -13.05 -0.24 -10.01
C ASP A 127 -11.85 -0.01 -9.08
N ILE A 128 -12.13 0.33 -7.82
CA ILE A 128 -11.15 0.45 -6.75
C ILE A 128 -11.39 -0.63 -5.69
N ALA A 129 -10.34 -1.36 -5.33
CA ALA A 129 -10.32 -2.13 -4.10
C ALA A 129 -9.85 -1.25 -2.95
N VAL A 130 -10.69 -1.11 -1.93
CA VAL A 130 -10.36 -0.40 -0.69
C VAL A 130 -9.78 -1.40 0.30
N ILE A 131 -8.61 -1.11 0.87
CA ILE A 131 -7.96 -1.93 1.88
C ILE A 131 -7.79 -1.07 3.13
N VAL A 132 -8.34 -1.56 4.23
CA VAL A 132 -8.23 -0.93 5.56
C VAL A 132 -7.22 -1.72 6.37
N PRO A 133 -6.06 -1.19 6.73
CA PRO A 133 -5.17 -1.85 7.69
C PRO A 133 -5.89 -2.08 9.01
N TYR A 134 -5.65 -3.24 9.61
CA TYR A 134 -6.27 -3.56 10.88
C TYR A 134 -5.85 -2.59 12.00
N PHE A 135 -6.82 -2.15 12.78
CA PHE A 135 -6.68 -1.41 14.04
C PHE A 135 -7.81 -1.80 15.00
N GLU A 136 -7.69 -1.53 16.29
CA GLU A 136 -8.62 -2.06 17.30
C GLU A 136 -10.07 -1.58 17.11
N GLU A 137 -10.25 -0.32 16.71
CA GLU A 137 -11.57 0.29 16.52
C GLU A 137 -12.21 -0.05 15.16
N LEU A 138 -11.56 -0.89 14.33
CA LEU A 138 -12.04 -1.26 13.00
C LEU A 138 -13.47 -1.79 12.99
N LYS A 139 -13.91 -2.45 14.10
CA LYS A 139 -15.27 -3.01 14.23
C LYS A 139 -16.36 -1.94 14.19
N SER A 140 -16.04 -0.71 14.54
CA SER A 140 -16.98 0.42 14.51
C SER A 140 -16.92 1.22 13.20
N LEU A 141 -15.97 0.91 12.32
CA LEU A 141 -15.77 1.63 11.06
C LEU A 141 -16.87 1.28 10.07
N ASN A 142 -17.58 2.30 9.59
CA ASN A 142 -18.57 2.17 8.52
C ASN A 142 -18.18 3.03 7.32
N LEU A 143 -17.64 2.39 6.28
CA LEU A 143 -17.28 3.07 5.04
C LEU A 143 -18.42 3.15 4.03
N GLY A 144 -19.55 2.45 4.25
CA GLY A 144 -20.64 2.39 3.29
C GLY A 144 -20.28 1.70 1.97
N CYS A 145 -19.13 1.03 1.88
CA CYS A 145 -18.68 0.26 0.73
C CYS A 145 -18.03 -1.05 1.15
N ASN A 146 -17.82 -1.96 0.19
CA ASN A 146 -17.04 -3.17 0.42
C ASN A 146 -15.55 -2.83 0.55
N TYR A 147 -14.88 -3.44 1.53
CA TYR A 147 -13.43 -3.29 1.72
C TYR A 147 -12.79 -4.60 2.19
N TYR A 148 -11.48 -4.66 2.06
CA TYR A 148 -10.64 -5.74 2.56
C TYR A 148 -9.94 -5.28 3.82
N ILE A 149 -9.71 -6.20 4.76
CA ILE A 149 -8.92 -5.92 5.96
C ILE A 149 -7.47 -6.31 5.68
N GLY A 150 -6.58 -5.33 5.74
CA GLY A 150 -5.15 -5.55 5.61
C GLY A 150 -4.53 -5.96 6.94
N VAL A 151 -3.92 -7.14 7.00
CA VAL A 151 -3.26 -7.63 8.21
C VAL A 151 -1.75 -7.72 8.01
N TYR A 152 -0.99 -7.16 8.96
CA TYR A 152 0.47 -7.30 9.02
C TYR A 152 0.85 -8.53 9.84
N PRO A 153 2.10 -9.06 9.68
CA PRO A 153 2.53 -10.29 10.36
C PRO A 153 2.34 -10.28 11.88
N ASP A 154 2.48 -9.10 12.49
CA ASP A 154 2.39 -8.94 13.96
C ASP A 154 0.97 -8.62 14.43
N THR A 155 0.00 -8.60 13.52
CA THR A 155 -1.40 -8.29 13.86
C THR A 155 -2.04 -9.47 14.58
N GLN A 156 -2.42 -9.30 15.83
CA GLN A 156 -3.28 -10.22 16.54
C GLN A 156 -4.74 -9.93 16.17
N ALA A 157 -5.19 -10.59 15.11
CA ALA A 157 -6.53 -10.37 14.57
C ALA A 157 -7.55 -11.32 15.22
N SER A 158 -8.67 -10.77 15.67
CA SER A 158 -9.86 -11.53 16.05
C SER A 158 -10.75 -11.80 14.82
N GLU A 159 -11.89 -12.42 15.00
CA GLU A 159 -12.82 -12.72 13.90
C GLU A 159 -13.23 -11.47 13.10
N PHE A 160 -13.16 -11.58 11.77
CA PHE A 160 -13.55 -10.51 10.85
C PHE A 160 -14.72 -10.93 9.96
N HIS A 161 -15.59 -9.97 9.66
CA HIS A 161 -16.70 -10.15 8.71
C HIS A 161 -16.32 -9.76 7.27
N HIS A 162 -15.14 -9.16 7.07
CA HIS A 162 -14.62 -8.76 5.76
C HIS A 162 -13.48 -9.67 5.31
N PRO A 163 -13.26 -9.83 3.98
CA PRO A 163 -12.14 -10.60 3.47
C PRO A 163 -10.80 -10.00 3.91
N ILE A 164 -9.86 -10.88 4.26
CA ILE A 164 -8.53 -10.51 4.77
C ILE A 164 -7.50 -10.57 3.67
N ILE A 165 -6.61 -9.57 3.63
CA ILE A 165 -5.44 -9.52 2.75
C ILE A 165 -4.18 -9.37 3.60
N PRO A 166 -3.17 -10.25 3.45
CA PRO A 166 -1.88 -10.04 4.11
C PRO A 166 -1.17 -8.84 3.51
N LEU A 167 -0.65 -7.96 4.35
CA LEU A 167 0.15 -6.81 3.97
C LEU A 167 1.57 -6.92 4.54
N TYR A 168 2.55 -6.53 3.73
CA TYR A 168 3.94 -6.37 4.14
C TYR A 168 4.39 -4.99 3.69
N ARG A 169 4.56 -4.07 4.66
CA ARG A 169 5.07 -2.74 4.32
C ARG A 169 6.54 -2.82 3.97
N VAL A 170 6.88 -2.32 2.79
CA VAL A 170 8.26 -2.24 2.32
C VAL A 170 8.59 -0.78 2.01
N ASN A 171 9.53 -0.21 2.75
CA ASN A 171 10.05 1.14 2.57
C ASN A 171 11.58 1.21 2.71
N ALA A 172 12.20 0.07 3.01
CA ALA A 172 13.64 -0.14 3.12
C ALA A 172 14.00 -1.58 2.74
N PHE A 173 15.20 -1.84 2.19
CA PHE A 173 15.71 -3.17 1.89
C PHE A 173 16.90 -3.57 2.77
N GLU A 174 17.70 -2.61 3.20
CA GLU A 174 18.96 -2.82 3.90
C GLU A 174 18.99 -2.06 5.24
N SER A 175 19.86 -2.48 6.17
CA SER A 175 20.04 -1.78 7.45
C SER A 175 20.41 -0.31 7.24
N LYS A 176 21.23 -0.03 6.25
CA LYS A 176 21.62 1.33 5.83
C LYS A 176 20.40 2.18 5.41
N ASP A 177 19.43 1.58 4.73
CA ASP A 177 18.20 2.28 4.35
C ASP A 177 17.41 2.70 5.60
N ARG A 178 17.40 1.87 6.66
CA ARG A 178 16.77 2.19 7.95
C ARG A 178 17.43 3.37 8.66
N GLU A 179 18.76 3.43 8.66
CA GLU A 179 19.49 4.57 9.23
C GLU A 179 19.11 5.89 8.52
N ILE A 180 19.00 5.85 7.18
CA ILE A 180 18.56 7.00 6.41
C ILE A 180 17.11 7.37 6.77
N LEU A 181 16.20 6.39 6.88
CA LEU A 181 14.82 6.64 7.27
C LEU A 181 14.70 7.24 8.66
N GLN A 182 15.52 6.82 9.64
CA GLN A 182 15.56 7.43 10.96
C GLN A 182 15.95 8.91 10.89
N VAL A 183 16.95 9.26 10.06
CA VAL A 183 17.33 10.66 9.85
C VAL A 183 16.18 11.44 9.20
N LEU A 184 15.53 10.88 8.19
CA LEU A 184 14.38 11.52 7.52
C LEU A 184 13.21 11.72 8.50
N THR A 185 12.93 10.73 9.35
CA THR A 185 11.91 10.83 10.40
C THR A 185 12.27 11.91 11.42
N ALA A 186 13.54 11.97 11.87
CA ALA A 186 14.01 13.03 12.77
C ALA A 186 13.76 14.42 12.19
N ILE A 187 14.06 14.62 10.91
CA ILE A 187 13.82 15.88 10.20
C ILE A 187 12.32 16.17 10.09
N LYS A 188 11.52 15.19 9.68
CA LYS A 188 10.07 15.31 9.48
C LYS A 188 9.35 15.70 10.77
N GLU A 189 9.68 15.01 11.87
CA GLU A 189 9.05 15.20 13.18
C GLU A 189 9.73 16.31 14.01
N ASN A 190 10.82 16.91 13.49
CA ASN A 190 11.64 17.89 14.20
C ASN A 190 12.12 17.38 15.57
N LEU A 191 12.59 16.12 15.59
CA LEU A 191 13.08 15.45 16.79
C LEU A 191 14.60 15.23 16.71
N PRO A 192 15.31 15.18 17.85
CA PRO A 192 16.68 14.68 17.89
C PRO A 192 16.73 13.21 17.42
N LEU A 193 17.77 12.84 16.66
CA LEU A 193 17.89 11.46 16.11
C LEU A 193 17.78 10.36 17.16
N ARG A 194 18.29 10.61 18.38
CA ARG A 194 18.21 9.69 19.53
C ARG A 194 16.79 9.41 20.05
N GLU A 195 15.82 10.25 19.66
CA GLU A 195 14.42 10.18 20.10
C GLU A 195 13.51 9.57 19.02
N VAL A 196 14.09 9.24 17.86
CA VAL A 196 13.37 8.52 16.77
C VAL A 196 13.35 7.03 17.12
N PRO A 197 12.18 6.37 17.09
CA PRO A 197 12.03 4.96 17.43
C PRO A 197 12.71 4.01 16.43
#